data_47d4d44597c07b7fea747dd97d88a6cb
#
_entry.id   47d4d44597c07b7fea747dd97d88a6cb
#
_cell.length_a   1.000
_cell.length_b   1.000
_cell.length_c   1.000
_cell.angle_alpha   90.00
_cell.angle_beta   90.00
_cell.angle_gamma   90.00
#
_symmetry.space_group_name_H-M   'P 1'
#
loop_
_entity.id
_entity.type
_entity.pdbx_description
1 polymer ?
#
loop_
_entity_poly.entity_id
_entity_poly.type
_entity_poly.pdbx_seq_one_letter_code
_entity_poly.pdbx_strand_id
1 'polypeptide(L)'
;MPRTALLGAGLPPVCRLGLATRGNTHLTCEDVERAVERGINYLNWCGHVDGLSRAVARMGGARRDVVVAAQFQARSGREAEREFAWMLAELKTDWIDVLTLYYVESESEWSEITAPGGVWDYLAEEKRRGRLKRIGLTSHQRRLAARWVESGKLDLLMIRYNAAHRSAEEEVFPVARQRNIPVVTFTGLRWKALLQRTPDDPPGFSPPSAVDCYRFCLSQPDVTVALMAPGNRAELEEDLRLLDDWGAQDAAVRKQLEEHGERVKKHAGMFW
;
A
#
# COMPACT_ATOMS: atom_id res chain seq x y z
N MET A 1 10.04 0.16 17.17
CA MET A 1 9.22 1.04 16.31
C MET A 1 7.75 1.01 16.73
N PRO A 2 6.94 2.08 16.54
CA PRO A 2 5.52 2.06 16.87
C PRO A 2 4.79 1.04 15.99
N ARG A 3 3.76 0.37 16.56
CA ARG A 3 2.95 -0.63 15.83
C ARG A 3 1.82 0.02 15.03
N THR A 4 1.37 1.19 15.45
CA THR A 4 0.29 1.92 14.81
C THR A 4 0.76 3.28 14.29
N ALA A 5 0.07 3.82 13.30
CA ALA A 5 0.29 5.14 12.76
C ALA A 5 -1.04 5.85 12.44
N LEU A 6 -0.97 7.16 12.28
CA LEU A 6 -2.11 7.99 11.86
C LEU A 6 -1.99 8.33 10.37
N LEU A 7 -3.09 8.22 9.65
CA LEU A 7 -3.21 8.63 8.24
C LEU A 7 -3.88 10.01 8.08
N GLY A 8 -4.04 10.72 9.18
CA GLY A 8 -4.69 12.03 9.24
C GLY A 8 -6.00 12.01 10.04
N ALA A 9 -6.57 13.20 10.24
CA ALA A 9 -7.77 13.37 11.06
C ALA A 9 -8.98 12.60 10.49
N GLY A 10 -9.83 12.08 11.36
CA GLY A 10 -11.07 11.38 10.99
C GLY A 10 -10.88 9.92 10.55
N LEU A 11 -9.67 9.37 10.66
CA LEU A 11 -9.38 7.96 10.48
C LEU A 11 -8.90 7.34 11.82
N PRO A 12 -9.23 6.08 12.12
CA PRO A 12 -8.65 5.40 13.26
C PRO A 12 -7.14 5.21 13.07
N PRO A 13 -6.37 5.04 14.17
CA PRO A 13 -4.99 4.58 14.08
C PRO A 13 -4.94 3.23 13.35
N VAL A 14 -4.01 3.08 12.41
CA VAL A 14 -3.85 1.85 11.63
C VAL A 14 -2.63 1.07 12.06
N CYS A 15 -2.71 -0.26 11.99
CA CYS A 15 -1.55 -1.12 12.04
C CYS A 15 -0.62 -0.75 10.88
N ARG A 16 0.67 -0.63 11.15
CA ARG A 16 1.65 -0.28 10.11
C ARG A 16 1.96 -1.43 9.15
N LEU A 17 1.57 -2.67 9.48
CA LEU A 17 1.46 -3.76 8.52
C LEU A 17 0.03 -3.78 7.99
N GLY A 18 -0.15 -3.54 6.70
CA GLY A 18 -1.46 -3.54 6.04
C GLY A 18 -1.62 -4.76 5.13
N LEU A 19 -2.86 -5.16 4.88
CA LEU A 19 -3.19 -6.25 3.96
C LEU A 19 -3.62 -5.69 2.60
N ALA A 20 -3.01 -6.18 1.53
CA ALA A 20 -3.45 -5.91 0.16
C ALA A 20 -3.93 -7.19 -0.51
N THR A 21 -4.99 -7.07 -1.30
CA THR A 21 -5.38 -8.10 -2.27
C THR A 21 -5.10 -7.59 -3.68
N ARG A 22 -4.88 -8.51 -4.58
CA ARG A 22 -4.66 -8.25 -6.00
C ARG A 22 -5.21 -9.44 -6.79
N GLY A 23 -5.36 -9.33 -8.09
CA GLY A 23 -6.03 -10.35 -8.92
C GLY A 23 -5.46 -11.77 -8.85
N ASN A 24 -4.25 -11.94 -8.31
CA ASN A 24 -3.60 -13.25 -8.14
C ASN A 24 -3.51 -13.72 -6.68
N THR A 25 -4.16 -13.05 -5.73
CA THR A 25 -4.27 -13.56 -4.36
C THR A 25 -5.49 -14.47 -4.26
N HIS A 26 -5.34 -15.55 -3.49
CA HIS A 26 -6.40 -16.54 -3.26
C HIS A 26 -6.88 -16.53 -1.80
N LEU A 27 -6.83 -15.36 -1.17
CA LEU A 27 -7.37 -15.18 0.18
C LEU A 27 -8.89 -15.28 0.15
N THR A 28 -9.42 -16.05 1.07
CA THR A 28 -10.86 -16.12 1.32
C THR A 28 -11.32 -14.95 2.18
N CYS A 29 -12.64 -14.81 2.34
CA CYS A 29 -13.21 -13.85 3.28
C CYS A 29 -12.72 -14.12 4.71
N GLU A 30 -12.70 -15.38 5.12
CA GLU A 30 -12.24 -15.84 6.43
C GLU A 30 -10.75 -15.58 6.67
N ASP A 31 -9.93 -15.57 5.61
CA ASP A 31 -8.51 -15.19 5.70
C ASP A 31 -8.36 -13.71 6.02
N VAL A 32 -9.17 -12.86 5.39
CA VAL A 32 -9.18 -11.42 5.66
C VAL A 32 -9.72 -11.13 7.06
N GLU A 33 -10.81 -11.78 7.46
CA GLU A 33 -11.35 -11.70 8.82
C GLU A 33 -10.29 -12.11 9.86
N ARG A 34 -9.55 -13.18 9.60
CA ARG A 34 -8.43 -13.63 10.42
C ARG A 34 -7.33 -12.57 10.56
N ALA A 35 -6.97 -11.88 9.47
CA ALA A 35 -5.99 -10.80 9.53
C ALA A 35 -6.50 -9.64 10.40
N VAL A 36 -7.78 -9.30 10.29
CA VAL A 36 -8.42 -8.25 11.11
C VAL A 36 -8.44 -8.63 12.59
N GLU A 37 -8.79 -9.86 12.94
CA GLU A 37 -8.73 -10.39 14.31
C GLU A 37 -7.32 -10.30 14.91
N ARG A 38 -6.29 -10.45 14.10
CA ARG A 38 -4.88 -10.30 14.49
C ARG A 38 -4.45 -8.82 14.63
N GLY A 39 -5.33 -7.87 14.32
CA GLY A 39 -5.12 -6.43 14.46
C GLY A 39 -4.70 -5.71 13.19
N ILE A 40 -4.76 -6.36 12.03
CA ILE A 40 -4.62 -5.68 10.74
C ILE A 40 -5.90 -4.89 10.46
N ASN A 41 -5.78 -3.56 10.33
CA ASN A 41 -6.93 -2.71 10.08
C ASN A 41 -6.71 -1.68 8.96
N TYR A 42 -5.64 -1.84 8.16
CA TYR A 42 -5.45 -1.17 6.89
C TYR A 42 -5.60 -2.21 5.77
N LEU A 43 -6.68 -2.11 5.01
CA LEU A 43 -7.07 -3.06 3.97
C LEU A 43 -7.00 -2.38 2.61
N ASN A 44 -6.04 -2.77 1.77
CA ASN A 44 -5.87 -2.22 0.42
C ASN A 44 -6.52 -3.12 -0.61
N TRP A 45 -7.67 -2.70 -1.10
CA TRP A 45 -8.45 -3.40 -2.11
C TRP A 45 -8.09 -2.94 -3.52
N CYS A 46 -7.82 -3.89 -4.40
CA CYS A 46 -7.40 -3.61 -5.78
C CYS A 46 -8.57 -3.49 -6.78
N GLY A 47 -9.82 -3.35 -6.31
CA GLY A 47 -10.96 -3.11 -7.20
C GLY A 47 -11.48 -4.35 -7.93
N HIS A 48 -11.38 -5.54 -7.34
CA HIS A 48 -12.00 -6.76 -7.87
C HIS A 48 -12.87 -7.41 -6.81
N VAL A 49 -13.88 -8.16 -7.24
CA VAL A 49 -14.65 -9.02 -6.33
C VAL A 49 -13.75 -10.15 -5.83
N ASP A 50 -13.37 -10.08 -4.55
CA ASP A 50 -12.44 -11.02 -3.92
C ASP A 50 -12.79 -11.30 -2.45
N GLY A 51 -11.89 -11.97 -1.72
CA GLY A 51 -12.08 -12.25 -0.30
C GLY A 51 -12.11 -10.97 0.54
N LEU A 52 -11.34 -9.94 0.17
CA LEU A 52 -11.31 -8.68 0.90
C LEU A 52 -12.63 -7.90 0.73
N SER A 53 -13.13 -7.73 -0.51
CA SER A 53 -14.40 -7.04 -0.73
C SER A 53 -15.55 -7.72 0.00
N ARG A 54 -15.58 -9.06 0.00
CA ARG A 54 -16.59 -9.86 0.71
C ARG A 54 -16.48 -9.71 2.23
N ALA A 55 -15.25 -9.69 2.78
CA ALA A 55 -15.03 -9.48 4.20
C ALA A 55 -15.53 -8.10 4.63
N VAL A 56 -15.12 -7.04 3.90
CA VAL A 56 -15.58 -5.67 4.18
C VAL A 56 -17.10 -5.56 4.12
N ALA A 57 -17.74 -6.17 3.11
CA ALA A 57 -19.19 -6.17 2.94
C ALA A 57 -19.96 -6.86 4.09
N ARG A 58 -19.28 -7.71 4.89
CA ARG A 58 -19.85 -8.43 6.05
C ARG A 58 -19.59 -7.74 7.39
N MET A 59 -18.70 -6.75 7.45
CA MET A 59 -18.25 -6.14 8.72
C MET A 59 -19.35 -5.41 9.49
N GLY A 60 -20.40 -4.93 8.83
CA GLY A 60 -21.45 -4.18 9.52
C GLY A 60 -20.90 -3.04 10.37
N GLY A 61 -21.19 -3.02 11.66
CA GLY A 61 -20.72 -1.97 12.58
C GLY A 61 -19.21 -1.91 12.77
N ALA A 62 -18.48 -3.01 12.60
CA ALA A 62 -17.02 -3.06 12.71
C ALA A 62 -16.29 -2.39 11.52
N ARG A 63 -17.01 -2.06 10.45
CA ARG A 63 -16.45 -1.34 9.28
C ARG A 63 -15.75 -0.01 9.68
N ARG A 64 -16.21 0.63 10.75
CA ARG A 64 -15.63 1.89 11.27
C ARG A 64 -14.25 1.74 11.90
N ASP A 65 -13.87 0.53 12.29
CA ASP A 65 -12.62 0.23 13.01
C ASP A 65 -11.48 -0.12 12.04
N VAL A 66 -11.79 -0.25 10.75
CA VAL A 66 -10.83 -0.52 9.68
C VAL A 66 -10.76 0.65 8.69
N VAL A 67 -9.60 0.81 8.08
CA VAL A 67 -9.37 1.73 6.96
C VAL A 67 -9.35 0.92 5.67
N VAL A 68 -10.30 1.18 4.80
CA VAL A 68 -10.35 0.57 3.45
C VAL A 68 -9.76 1.55 2.45
N ALA A 69 -8.64 1.15 1.85
CA ALA A 69 -8.01 1.85 0.74
C ALA A 69 -8.37 1.13 -0.57
N ALA A 70 -8.90 1.85 -1.54
CA ALA A 70 -9.29 1.31 -2.83
C ALA A 70 -8.45 1.90 -3.96
N GLN A 71 -8.06 1.07 -4.94
CA GLN A 71 -7.38 1.53 -6.14
C GLN A 71 -8.41 1.98 -7.18
N PHE A 72 -8.19 3.15 -7.77
CA PHE A 72 -9.15 3.84 -8.63
C PHE A 72 -8.56 4.09 -10.01
N GLN A 73 -9.22 3.59 -11.05
CA GLN A 73 -8.69 3.56 -12.41
C GLN A 73 -9.27 4.64 -13.32
N ALA A 74 -10.40 5.25 -12.95
CA ALA A 74 -11.07 6.26 -13.77
C ALA A 74 -10.12 7.41 -14.16
N ARG A 75 -10.26 7.88 -15.41
CA ARG A 75 -9.53 9.01 -15.97
C ARG A 75 -10.44 10.17 -16.41
N SER A 76 -11.75 9.98 -16.36
CA SER A 76 -12.76 11.02 -16.62
C SER A 76 -13.78 11.12 -15.49
N GLY A 77 -14.43 12.28 -15.34
CA GLY A 77 -15.45 12.48 -14.29
C GLY A 77 -16.62 11.49 -14.38
N ARG A 78 -17.07 11.13 -15.60
CA ARG A 78 -18.13 10.13 -15.80
C ARG A 78 -17.72 8.72 -15.40
N GLU A 79 -16.48 8.35 -15.68
CA GLU A 79 -15.94 7.06 -15.22
C GLU A 79 -15.79 7.05 -13.72
N ALA A 80 -15.33 8.16 -13.13
CA ALA A 80 -15.16 8.30 -11.69
C ALA A 80 -16.49 8.09 -10.94
N GLU A 81 -17.58 8.67 -11.41
CA GLU A 81 -18.90 8.49 -10.82
C GLU A 81 -19.33 7.01 -10.84
N ARG A 82 -19.18 6.34 -11.98
CA ARG A 82 -19.58 4.92 -12.12
C ARG A 82 -18.71 3.99 -11.27
N GLU A 83 -17.38 4.17 -11.29
CA GLU A 83 -16.45 3.33 -10.55
C GLU A 83 -16.64 3.51 -9.04
N PHE A 84 -16.78 4.75 -8.56
CA PHE A 84 -17.01 5.03 -7.16
C PHE A 84 -18.33 4.44 -6.64
N ALA A 85 -19.41 4.61 -7.41
CA ALA A 85 -20.70 4.03 -7.06
C ALA A 85 -20.65 2.49 -7.00
N TRP A 86 -19.96 1.87 -7.96
CA TRP A 86 -19.75 0.42 -7.97
C TRP A 86 -18.93 -0.04 -6.74
N MET A 87 -17.87 0.67 -6.39
CA MET A 87 -17.05 0.36 -5.21
C MET A 87 -17.87 0.38 -3.91
N LEU A 88 -18.69 1.41 -3.72
CA LEU A 88 -19.56 1.50 -2.54
C LEU A 88 -20.56 0.33 -2.49
N ALA A 89 -21.16 -0.02 -3.63
CA ALA A 89 -22.11 -1.12 -3.73
C ALA A 89 -21.46 -2.48 -3.46
N GLU A 90 -20.28 -2.75 -4.02
CA GLU A 90 -19.52 -3.99 -3.81
C GLU A 90 -19.11 -4.15 -2.35
N LEU A 91 -18.57 -3.10 -1.74
CA LEU A 91 -18.12 -3.10 -0.36
C LEU A 91 -19.27 -2.97 0.66
N LYS A 92 -20.52 -2.75 0.20
CA LYS A 92 -21.72 -2.50 1.02
C LYS A 92 -21.46 -1.46 2.11
N THR A 93 -20.90 -0.33 1.71
CA THR A 93 -20.53 0.77 2.62
C THR A 93 -20.93 2.12 2.02
N ASP A 94 -21.16 3.13 2.87
CA ASP A 94 -21.52 4.48 2.44
C ASP A 94 -20.29 5.37 2.20
N TRP A 95 -19.08 4.89 2.52
CA TRP A 95 -17.84 5.65 2.34
C TRP A 95 -16.64 4.76 2.04
N ILE A 96 -15.61 5.37 1.42
CA ILE A 96 -14.26 4.82 1.27
C ILE A 96 -13.31 5.70 2.09
N ASP A 97 -12.39 5.08 2.85
CA ASP A 97 -11.48 5.83 3.70
C ASP A 97 -10.33 6.44 2.92
N VAL A 98 -9.73 5.68 2.02
CA VAL A 98 -8.63 6.11 1.16
C VAL A 98 -8.92 5.65 -0.27
N LEU A 99 -8.82 6.55 -1.22
CA LEU A 99 -8.89 6.20 -2.62
C LEU A 99 -7.58 6.63 -3.29
N THR A 100 -6.86 5.66 -3.89
CA THR A 100 -5.61 5.92 -4.57
C THR A 100 -5.81 5.90 -6.08
N LEU A 101 -5.54 7.03 -6.75
CA LEU A 101 -5.44 7.10 -8.20
C LEU A 101 -4.38 6.10 -8.68
N TYR A 102 -4.82 5.07 -9.40
CA TYR A 102 -4.00 3.91 -9.70
C TYR A 102 -3.03 4.19 -10.84
N TYR A 103 -1.74 4.03 -10.57
CA TYR A 103 -0.65 4.15 -11.52
C TYR A 103 -0.74 5.38 -12.43
N VAL A 104 -0.69 6.56 -11.84
CA VAL A 104 -0.47 7.79 -12.59
C VAL A 104 1.02 7.85 -12.92
N GLU A 105 1.38 7.77 -14.21
CA GLU A 105 2.74 7.55 -14.64
C GLU A 105 3.30 8.67 -15.52
N SER A 106 2.49 9.70 -15.83
CA SER A 106 2.89 10.83 -16.64
C SER A 106 2.25 12.15 -16.21
N GLU A 107 2.90 13.26 -16.56
CA GLU A 107 2.33 14.60 -16.38
C GLU A 107 1.07 14.81 -17.20
N SER A 108 0.95 14.17 -18.35
CA SER A 108 -0.26 14.24 -19.18
C SER A 108 -1.45 13.63 -18.44
N GLU A 109 -1.30 12.42 -17.85
CA GLU A 109 -2.35 11.80 -17.05
C GLU A 109 -2.72 12.65 -15.83
N TRP A 110 -1.70 13.19 -15.13
CA TRP A 110 -1.96 14.08 -14.00
C TRP A 110 -2.74 15.33 -14.39
N SER A 111 -2.38 15.94 -15.52
CA SER A 111 -3.07 17.10 -16.04
C SER A 111 -4.51 16.80 -16.44
N GLU A 112 -4.77 15.64 -17.04
CA GLU A 112 -6.10 15.17 -17.39
C GLU A 112 -6.96 14.91 -16.14
N ILE A 113 -6.41 14.18 -15.17
CA ILE A 113 -7.07 13.89 -13.89
C ILE A 113 -7.46 15.16 -13.15
N THR A 114 -6.61 16.19 -13.19
CA THR A 114 -6.79 17.45 -12.45
C THR A 114 -7.40 18.58 -13.28
N ALA A 115 -7.77 18.33 -14.54
CA ALA A 115 -8.48 19.28 -15.38
C ALA A 115 -9.87 19.63 -14.81
N PRO A 116 -10.40 20.82 -15.09
CA PRO A 116 -11.76 21.19 -14.67
C PRO A 116 -12.82 20.17 -15.13
N GLY A 117 -13.66 19.72 -14.20
CA GLY A 117 -14.64 18.66 -14.43
C GLY A 117 -14.06 17.26 -14.55
N GLY A 118 -12.78 17.08 -14.28
CA GLY A 118 -12.08 15.80 -14.31
C GLY A 118 -12.32 14.94 -13.06
N VAL A 119 -11.51 13.88 -12.94
CA VAL A 119 -11.58 12.94 -11.82
C VAL A 119 -11.37 13.63 -10.49
N TRP A 120 -10.41 14.55 -10.43
CA TRP A 120 -10.08 15.27 -9.19
C TRP A 120 -11.27 16.04 -8.62
N ASP A 121 -11.99 16.78 -9.46
CA ASP A 121 -13.13 17.58 -9.01
C ASP A 121 -14.25 16.69 -8.48
N TYR A 122 -14.50 15.55 -9.13
CA TYR A 122 -15.45 14.54 -8.64
C TYR A 122 -15.04 14.01 -7.27
N LEU A 123 -13.80 13.57 -7.09
CA LEU A 123 -13.31 13.02 -5.83
C LEU A 123 -13.27 14.07 -4.70
N ALA A 124 -12.94 15.32 -5.04
CA ALA A 124 -12.97 16.43 -4.07
C ALA A 124 -14.41 16.68 -3.57
N GLU A 125 -15.40 16.58 -4.46
CA GLU A 125 -16.81 16.68 -4.09
C GLU A 125 -17.25 15.51 -3.21
N GLU A 126 -16.86 14.25 -3.53
CA GLU A 126 -17.16 13.09 -2.70
C GLU A 126 -16.50 13.21 -1.30
N LYS A 127 -15.29 13.78 -1.24
CA LYS A 127 -14.61 14.09 0.02
C LYS A 127 -15.39 15.15 0.82
N ARG A 128 -15.88 16.19 0.17
CA ARG A 128 -16.71 17.24 0.81
C ARG A 128 -18.03 16.67 1.35
N ARG A 129 -18.62 15.69 0.66
CA ARG A 129 -19.84 14.97 1.08
C ARG A 129 -19.58 13.95 2.21
N GLY A 130 -18.32 13.70 2.55
CA GLY A 130 -17.94 12.72 3.58
C GLY A 130 -17.97 11.26 3.12
N ARG A 131 -18.23 10.99 1.83
CA ARG A 131 -18.21 9.64 1.26
C ARG A 131 -16.80 9.16 0.87
N LEU A 132 -15.85 10.07 0.80
CA LEU A 132 -14.43 9.80 0.66
C LEU A 132 -13.66 10.57 1.73
N LYS A 133 -12.70 9.94 2.43
CA LYS A 133 -11.94 10.64 3.48
C LYS A 133 -10.58 11.13 3.03
N ARG A 134 -9.87 10.36 2.17
CA ARG A 134 -8.52 10.70 1.68
C ARG A 134 -8.36 10.37 0.21
N ILE A 135 -7.65 11.24 -0.51
CA ILE A 135 -7.27 11.04 -1.90
C ILE A 135 -5.76 10.81 -1.92
N GLY A 136 -5.36 9.66 -2.41
CA GLY A 136 -3.97 9.28 -2.60
C GLY A 136 -3.63 9.03 -4.05
N LEU A 137 -2.38 8.65 -4.29
CA LEU A 137 -1.87 8.33 -5.61
C LEU A 137 -0.92 7.15 -5.52
N THR A 138 -0.97 6.27 -6.52
CA THR A 138 0.01 5.20 -6.74
C THR A 138 0.82 5.50 -7.99
N SER A 139 2.14 5.45 -7.93
CA SER A 139 3.02 5.64 -9.08
C SER A 139 4.31 4.82 -8.95
N HIS A 140 4.88 4.46 -10.11
CA HIS A 140 6.25 3.95 -10.20
C HIS A 140 7.26 5.07 -10.52
N GLN A 141 6.78 6.23 -10.97
CA GLN A 141 7.58 7.40 -11.34
C GLN A 141 7.86 8.27 -10.10
N ARG A 142 8.87 7.88 -9.33
CA ARG A 142 9.17 8.50 -8.03
C ARG A 142 9.31 10.03 -8.10
N ARG A 143 10.03 10.55 -9.10
CA ARG A 143 10.24 12.01 -9.25
C ARG A 143 8.93 12.74 -9.56
N LEU A 144 8.06 12.15 -10.37
CA LEU A 144 6.73 12.72 -10.64
C LEU A 144 5.86 12.65 -9.39
N ALA A 145 5.86 11.51 -8.69
CA ALA A 145 5.12 11.35 -7.43
C ALA A 145 5.54 12.41 -6.40
N ALA A 146 6.84 12.69 -6.25
CA ALA A 146 7.35 13.74 -5.36
C ALA A 146 6.80 15.12 -5.76
N ARG A 147 6.83 15.49 -7.04
CA ARG A 147 6.26 16.74 -7.54
C ARG A 147 4.75 16.86 -7.29
N TRP A 148 4.00 15.77 -7.45
CA TRP A 148 2.57 15.79 -7.17
C TRP A 148 2.26 15.88 -5.67
N VAL A 149 3.10 15.33 -4.82
CA VAL A 149 3.05 15.59 -3.37
C VAL A 149 3.24 17.08 -3.07
N GLU A 150 4.17 17.75 -3.75
CA GLU A 150 4.40 19.20 -3.61
C GLU A 150 3.19 20.03 -4.03
N SER A 151 2.34 19.55 -4.91
CA SER A 151 1.12 20.26 -5.35
C SER A 151 0.13 20.53 -4.22
N GLY A 152 0.25 19.82 -3.08
CA GLY A 152 -0.65 19.96 -1.94
C GLY A 152 -2.05 19.34 -2.16
N LYS A 153 -2.25 18.62 -3.28
CA LYS A 153 -3.53 17.96 -3.55
C LYS A 153 -3.69 16.63 -2.83
N LEU A 154 -2.60 15.86 -2.65
CA LEU A 154 -2.64 14.52 -2.13
C LEU A 154 -2.70 14.47 -0.60
N ASP A 155 -3.47 13.55 -0.05
CA ASP A 155 -3.53 13.24 1.38
C ASP A 155 -2.66 12.02 1.74
N LEU A 156 -2.22 11.23 0.75
CA LEU A 156 -1.46 10.01 0.93
C LEU A 156 -0.71 9.66 -0.35
N LEU A 157 0.48 9.08 -0.21
CA LEU A 157 1.23 8.53 -1.34
C LEU A 157 1.44 7.03 -1.17
N MET A 158 1.19 6.27 -2.22
CA MET A 158 1.51 4.85 -2.30
C MET A 158 2.65 4.63 -3.29
N ILE A 159 3.79 4.12 -2.84
CA ILE A 159 5.02 4.02 -3.63
C ILE A 159 5.72 2.68 -3.41
N ARG A 160 6.45 2.18 -4.42
CA ARG A 160 7.27 0.98 -4.29
C ARG A 160 8.46 1.24 -3.37
N TYR A 161 8.61 0.37 -2.35
CA TYR A 161 9.79 0.37 -1.50
C TYR A 161 10.06 -1.02 -0.95
N ASN A 162 11.29 -1.49 -1.08
CA ASN A 162 11.81 -2.74 -0.52
C ASN A 162 13.34 -2.74 -0.59
N ALA A 163 13.99 -3.78 -0.07
CA ALA A 163 15.45 -3.86 -0.02
C ALA A 163 16.14 -3.77 -1.41
N ALA A 164 15.46 -4.19 -2.50
CA ALA A 164 15.97 -4.09 -3.87
C ALA A 164 15.64 -2.74 -4.54
N HIS A 165 14.70 -1.96 -4.00
CA HIS A 165 14.23 -0.70 -4.58
C HIS A 165 14.14 0.39 -3.53
N ARG A 166 15.30 1.00 -3.18
CA ARG A 166 15.46 1.96 -2.11
C ARG A 166 15.48 3.43 -2.55
N SER A 167 15.47 3.72 -3.84
CA SER A 167 15.60 5.11 -4.33
C SER A 167 14.50 6.07 -3.85
N ALA A 168 13.40 5.56 -3.28
CA ALA A 168 12.40 6.40 -2.63
C ALA A 168 12.97 7.13 -1.40
N GLU A 169 14.03 6.63 -0.76
CA GLU A 169 14.69 7.25 0.39
C GLU A 169 15.24 8.63 0.04
N GLU A 170 15.72 8.81 -1.19
CA GLU A 170 16.29 10.07 -1.69
C GLU A 170 15.28 10.90 -2.47
N GLU A 171 14.45 10.24 -3.30
CA GLU A 171 13.62 10.91 -4.31
C GLU A 171 12.21 11.28 -3.78
N VAL A 172 11.69 10.61 -2.75
CA VAL A 172 10.27 10.72 -2.34
C VAL A 172 10.09 11.03 -0.87
N PHE A 173 10.74 10.28 0.01
CA PHE A 173 10.50 10.38 1.45
C PHE A 173 10.80 11.77 2.05
N PRO A 174 11.87 12.49 1.63
CA PRO A 174 12.12 13.84 2.15
C PRO A 174 10.96 14.80 1.87
N VAL A 175 10.39 14.75 0.67
CA VAL A 175 9.26 15.61 0.27
C VAL A 175 7.98 15.19 1.01
N ALA A 176 7.70 13.89 1.09
CA ALA A 176 6.54 13.40 1.82
C ALA A 176 6.59 13.80 3.30
N ARG A 177 7.76 13.70 3.95
CA ARG A 177 7.99 14.15 5.33
C ARG A 177 7.77 15.65 5.48
N GLN A 178 8.34 16.47 4.59
CA GLN A 178 8.18 17.93 4.62
C GLN A 178 6.71 18.34 4.49
N ARG A 179 5.94 17.62 3.71
CA ARG A 179 4.52 17.88 3.47
C ARG A 179 3.58 17.13 4.44
N ASN A 180 4.13 16.36 5.39
CA ASN A 180 3.36 15.50 6.31
C ASN A 180 2.39 14.55 5.58
N ILE A 181 2.81 14.03 4.44
CA ILE A 181 2.05 13.07 3.64
C ILE A 181 2.39 11.64 4.08
N PRO A 182 1.43 10.85 4.59
CA PRO A 182 1.65 9.44 4.89
C PRO A 182 2.07 8.66 3.66
N VAL A 183 3.06 7.76 3.83
CA VAL A 183 3.54 6.91 2.76
C VAL A 183 3.15 5.46 3.02
N VAL A 184 2.42 4.89 2.09
CA VAL A 184 2.11 3.45 2.03
C VAL A 184 3.04 2.79 1.03
N THR A 185 3.73 1.72 1.44
CA THR A 185 4.65 1.03 0.55
C THR A 185 4.09 -0.32 0.09
N PHE A 186 4.36 -0.65 -1.16
CA PHE A 186 3.94 -1.90 -1.78
C PHE A 186 5.13 -2.68 -2.36
N THR A 187 4.88 -3.96 -2.72
CA THR A 187 5.87 -4.91 -3.23
C THR A 187 7.07 -5.14 -2.29
N GLY A 188 6.81 -5.19 -0.97
CA GLY A 188 7.84 -5.40 0.06
C GLY A 188 8.72 -6.64 -0.20
N LEU A 189 8.16 -7.71 -0.78
CA LEU A 189 8.87 -8.94 -1.14
C LEU A 189 9.47 -8.95 -2.55
N ARG A 190 9.37 -7.83 -3.32
CA ARG A 190 9.80 -7.83 -4.73
C ARG A 190 9.19 -8.99 -5.53
N TRP A 191 7.86 -9.24 -5.40
CA TRP A 191 7.19 -10.37 -6.05
C TRP A 191 7.81 -11.72 -5.65
N LYS A 192 8.19 -11.86 -4.37
CA LYS A 192 8.91 -13.00 -3.78
C LYS A 192 10.34 -13.19 -4.25
N ALA A 193 10.89 -12.33 -5.12
CA ALA A 193 12.29 -12.44 -5.54
C ALA A 193 13.27 -12.26 -4.38
N LEU A 194 12.94 -11.44 -3.37
CA LEU A 194 13.75 -11.29 -2.16
C LEU A 194 13.79 -12.55 -1.30
N LEU A 195 12.83 -13.47 -1.46
CA LEU A 195 12.79 -14.75 -0.74
C LEU A 195 13.53 -15.86 -1.46
N GLN A 196 14.21 -15.55 -2.56
CA GLN A 196 14.93 -16.51 -3.41
C GLN A 196 16.42 -16.24 -3.40
N ARG A 197 17.20 -17.28 -3.64
CA ARG A 197 18.64 -17.13 -3.88
C ARG A 197 18.90 -16.51 -5.24
N THR A 198 20.01 -15.79 -5.33
CA THR A 198 20.55 -15.28 -6.59
C THR A 198 21.84 -16.00 -6.95
N PRO A 199 22.28 -15.98 -8.23
CA PRO A 199 23.56 -16.55 -8.63
C PRO A 199 24.78 -15.93 -7.94
N ASP A 200 24.67 -14.68 -7.48
CA ASP A 200 25.75 -13.93 -6.86
C ASP A 200 25.78 -14.06 -5.31
N ASP A 201 24.93 -14.92 -4.73
CA ASP A 201 24.88 -15.10 -3.29
C ASP A 201 26.14 -15.83 -2.77
N PRO A 202 26.72 -15.36 -1.65
CA PRO A 202 27.88 -16.02 -1.07
C PRO A 202 27.56 -17.44 -0.59
N PRO A 203 28.59 -18.33 -0.49
CA PRO A 203 28.40 -19.64 0.07
C PRO A 203 27.74 -19.58 1.46
N GLY A 204 26.77 -20.48 1.71
CA GLY A 204 26.04 -20.52 2.99
C GLY A 204 24.98 -19.44 3.18
N PHE A 205 24.77 -18.53 2.23
CA PHE A 205 23.72 -17.53 2.34
C PHE A 205 22.33 -18.18 2.33
N SER A 206 21.47 -17.70 3.25
CA SER A 206 20.04 -18.04 3.28
C SER A 206 19.23 -16.80 2.98
N PRO A 207 18.27 -16.83 2.03
CA PRO A 207 17.40 -15.72 1.77
C PRO A 207 16.62 -15.28 3.03
N PRO A 208 16.25 -13.99 3.13
CA PRO A 208 15.45 -13.49 4.24
C PRO A 208 14.03 -14.09 4.21
N SER A 209 13.37 -14.07 5.37
CA SER A 209 11.95 -14.38 5.47
C SER A 209 11.08 -13.20 4.99
N ALA A 210 9.78 -13.45 4.75
CA ALA A 210 8.82 -12.39 4.46
C ALA A 210 8.74 -11.38 5.61
N VAL A 211 8.78 -11.86 6.85
CA VAL A 211 8.82 -11.04 8.07
C VAL A 211 10.01 -10.08 8.06
N ASP A 212 11.21 -10.54 7.70
CA ASP A 212 12.40 -9.68 7.62
C ASP A 212 12.24 -8.59 6.57
N CYS A 213 11.67 -8.92 5.42
CA CYS A 213 11.41 -7.96 4.35
C CYS A 213 10.38 -6.88 4.74
N TYR A 214 9.30 -7.26 5.42
CA TYR A 214 8.32 -6.27 5.91
C TYR A 214 8.89 -5.44 7.06
N ARG A 215 9.64 -6.06 7.97
CA ARG A 215 10.35 -5.36 9.05
C ARG A 215 11.35 -4.34 8.49
N PHE A 216 12.06 -4.70 7.40
CA PHE A 216 12.93 -3.77 6.68
C PHE A 216 12.17 -2.52 6.23
N CYS A 217 11.04 -2.71 5.55
CA CYS A 217 10.22 -1.58 5.08
C CYS A 217 9.73 -0.71 6.26
N LEU A 218 9.22 -1.34 7.31
CA LEU A 218 8.64 -0.68 8.47
C LEU A 218 9.67 0.00 9.38
N SER A 219 10.94 -0.41 9.30
CA SER A 219 12.06 0.23 10.01
C SER A 219 12.50 1.54 9.36
N GLN A 220 12.04 1.84 8.14
CA GLN A 220 12.21 3.16 7.53
C GLN A 220 11.22 4.14 8.17
N PRO A 221 11.71 5.24 8.80
CA PRO A 221 10.85 6.17 9.54
C PRO A 221 9.73 6.81 8.72
N ASP A 222 9.96 7.02 7.43
CA ASP A 222 9.02 7.67 6.53
C ASP A 222 7.91 6.74 6.03
N VAL A 223 8.07 5.43 6.20
CA VAL A 223 7.03 4.45 5.83
C VAL A 223 5.95 4.43 6.91
N THR A 224 4.76 4.84 6.56
CA THR A 224 3.59 4.81 7.45
C THR A 224 2.98 3.42 7.52
N VAL A 225 2.76 2.79 6.36
CA VAL A 225 2.22 1.42 6.24
C VAL A 225 3.02 0.65 5.19
N ALA A 226 3.41 -0.58 5.49
CA ALA A 226 3.91 -1.54 4.52
C ALA A 226 2.84 -2.59 4.21
N LEU A 227 2.54 -2.79 2.92
CA LEU A 227 1.52 -3.73 2.49
C LEU A 227 2.10 -5.14 2.32
N MET A 228 1.53 -6.10 3.02
CA MET A 228 1.66 -7.52 2.70
C MET A 228 0.59 -7.91 1.68
N ALA A 229 0.93 -8.85 0.79
CA ALA A 229 0.01 -9.39 -0.21
C ALA A 229 0.21 -10.91 -0.33
N PRO A 230 -0.13 -11.68 0.72
CA PRO A 230 0.03 -13.13 0.74
C PRO A 230 -0.86 -13.78 -0.32
N GLY A 231 -0.35 -14.81 -0.99
CA GLY A 231 -1.08 -15.53 -2.03
C GLY A 231 -2.08 -16.55 -1.49
N ASN A 232 -1.97 -16.93 -0.22
CA ASN A 232 -2.79 -17.97 0.42
C ASN A 232 -2.71 -17.86 1.95
N ARG A 233 -3.49 -18.71 2.64
CA ARG A 233 -3.55 -18.76 4.11
C ARG A 233 -2.20 -19.02 4.78
N ALA A 234 -1.38 -19.91 4.25
CA ALA A 234 -0.09 -20.25 4.87
C ALA A 234 0.87 -19.05 4.84
N GLU A 235 0.93 -18.34 3.72
CA GLU A 235 1.70 -17.10 3.59
C GLU A 235 1.14 -15.99 4.50
N LEU A 236 -0.17 -15.88 4.62
CA LEU A 236 -0.79 -14.94 5.54
C LEU A 236 -0.37 -15.18 6.99
N GLU A 237 -0.44 -16.44 7.46
CA GLU A 237 -0.04 -16.77 8.84
C GLU A 237 1.47 -16.54 9.07
N GLU A 238 2.30 -16.76 8.05
CA GLU A 238 3.72 -16.41 8.11
C GLU A 238 3.93 -14.91 8.24
N ASP A 239 3.31 -14.11 7.38
CA ASP A 239 3.42 -12.65 7.39
C ASP A 239 2.93 -12.06 8.74
N LEU A 240 1.85 -12.61 9.29
CA LEU A 240 1.28 -12.20 10.58
C LEU A 240 2.20 -12.46 11.78
N ARG A 241 3.22 -13.30 11.67
CA ARG A 241 4.23 -13.51 12.73
C ARG A 241 4.99 -12.22 13.08
N LEU A 242 5.07 -11.27 12.14
CA LEU A 242 5.63 -9.96 12.45
C LEU A 242 4.92 -9.26 13.61
N LEU A 243 3.62 -9.52 13.78
CA LEU A 243 2.84 -8.94 14.87
C LEU A 243 3.20 -9.52 16.25
N ASP A 244 3.74 -10.74 16.30
CA ASP A 244 4.14 -11.40 17.55
C ASP A 244 5.53 -10.94 18.01
N ASP A 245 6.39 -10.58 17.07
CA ASP A 245 7.74 -10.06 17.32
C ASP A 245 7.91 -8.67 16.69
N TRP A 246 7.18 -7.70 17.20
CA TRP A 246 7.17 -6.35 16.66
C TRP A 246 8.37 -5.53 17.16
N GLY A 247 9.31 -5.24 16.27
CA GLY A 247 10.51 -4.46 16.59
C GLY A 247 11.14 -3.84 15.34
N ALA A 248 12.08 -2.93 15.52
CA ALA A 248 12.88 -2.41 14.42
C ALA A 248 13.84 -3.49 13.92
N GLN A 249 14.22 -3.39 12.64
CA GLN A 249 15.24 -4.26 12.04
C GLN A 249 16.58 -4.06 12.75
N ASP A 250 17.24 -5.16 13.10
CA ASP A 250 18.63 -5.12 13.53
C ASP A 250 19.53 -4.54 12.41
N ALA A 251 20.53 -3.75 12.78
CA ALA A 251 21.38 -3.04 11.82
C ALA A 251 22.20 -4.00 10.93
N ALA A 252 22.68 -5.13 11.49
CA ALA A 252 23.42 -6.10 10.71
C ALA A 252 22.50 -6.85 9.73
N VAL A 253 21.30 -7.23 10.18
CA VAL A 253 20.29 -7.87 9.32
C VAL A 253 19.82 -6.89 8.25
N ARG A 254 19.63 -5.61 8.59
CA ARG A 254 19.30 -4.56 7.60
C ARG A 254 20.35 -4.48 6.50
N LYS A 255 21.63 -4.44 6.88
CA LYS A 255 22.74 -4.41 5.91
C LYS A 255 22.76 -5.64 5.01
N GLN A 256 22.57 -6.83 5.57
CA GLN A 256 22.47 -8.07 4.78
C GLN A 256 21.31 -8.04 3.77
N LEU A 257 20.15 -7.49 4.19
CA LEU A 257 19.00 -7.30 3.29
C LEU A 257 19.29 -6.32 2.17
N GLU A 258 19.99 -5.22 2.45
CA GLU A 258 20.40 -4.23 1.45
C GLU A 258 21.36 -4.86 0.41
N GLU A 259 22.36 -5.61 0.87
CA GLU A 259 23.30 -6.34 0.01
C GLU A 259 22.60 -7.40 -0.84
N HIS A 260 21.67 -8.16 -0.26
CA HIS A 260 20.85 -9.12 -0.99
C HIS A 260 19.92 -8.41 -1.98
N GLY A 261 19.32 -7.30 -1.58
CA GLY A 261 18.48 -6.48 -2.45
C GLY A 261 19.20 -6.00 -3.71
N GLU A 262 20.46 -5.60 -3.61
CA GLU A 262 21.27 -5.21 -4.79
C GLU A 262 21.50 -6.42 -5.72
N ARG A 263 21.79 -7.61 -5.17
CA ARG A 263 21.91 -8.83 -5.98
C ARG A 263 20.59 -9.18 -6.68
N VAL A 264 19.47 -9.14 -5.94
CA VAL A 264 18.13 -9.38 -6.50
C VAL A 264 17.80 -8.36 -7.59
N LYS A 265 18.11 -7.08 -7.39
CA LYS A 265 17.89 -6.03 -8.40
C LYS A 265 18.63 -6.32 -9.69
N LYS A 266 19.85 -6.83 -9.61
CA LYS A 266 20.67 -7.19 -10.77
C LYS A 266 20.08 -8.36 -11.59
N HIS A 267 19.47 -9.34 -10.92
CA HIS A 267 19.03 -10.60 -11.54
C HIS A 267 17.53 -10.73 -11.79
N ALA A 268 16.70 -9.97 -11.10
CA ALA A 268 15.24 -10.16 -11.10
C ALA A 268 14.48 -9.47 -12.26
N GLY A 269 15.15 -9.14 -13.36
CA GLY A 269 14.54 -8.56 -14.56
C GLY A 269 13.88 -7.18 -14.35
N MET A 270 13.39 -6.59 -15.45
CA MET A 270 12.59 -5.35 -15.35
C MET A 270 11.20 -5.63 -14.79
N PHE A 271 10.69 -4.69 -13.98
CA PHE A 271 9.28 -4.63 -13.63
C PHE A 271 8.54 -3.76 -14.62
N TRP A 272 7.40 -4.24 -15.01
CA TRP A 272 6.40 -3.46 -15.71
C TRP A 272 5.35 -3.00 -14.72
#